data_f5e2e15c78b89b058876a5fdf1bc44ca
#
_entry.id   f5e2e15c78b89b058876a5fdf1bc44ca
#
_cell.length_a   1.000
_cell.length_b   1.000
_cell.length_c   1.000
_cell.angle_alpha   90.00
_cell.angle_beta   90.00
_cell.angle_gamma   90.00
#
_symmetry.space_group_name_H-M   'P 1'
#
loop_
_entity.id
_entity.type
_entity.pdbx_description
1 polymer ?
#
loop_
_entity_poly.entity_id
_entity_poly.type
_entity_poly.pdbx_seq_one_letter_code
_entity_poly.pdbx_strand_id
1 'polypeptide(L)'
;YITLEMAEEKIAERIDANLLNVNIQDITDLPKPMFDSRVTNLAQKTQGSLIIKEYPTASAHSGHFRALLQDLFLKKSFTPDIIFIDYLNICASSRYKAGSNVNSYSYIKAIAEELRGLAVETNLPIVSATQTTRSGFGSSDVDLTDTSESFGLPATADLMFALISTEELEGLNQIMVKQLKNRYNDPTINKRFVVGIDRSKMRLYDCEQSAQNDILDNGQEEEYNADEKKLKKSFEGFKY
;
A
#
# COMPACT_ATOMS: atom_id res chain seq x y z
N TYR A 1 -12.20 -5.65 4.45
CA TYR A 1 -11.83 -4.75 3.36
C TYR A 1 -12.95 -3.76 3.10
N ILE A 2 -12.63 -2.47 3.17
CA ILE A 2 -13.57 -1.36 2.89
C ILE A 2 -13.14 -0.74 1.57
N THR A 3 -14.05 -0.73 0.59
CA THR A 3 -13.83 -0.08 -0.70
C THR A 3 -14.71 1.16 -0.83
N LEU A 4 -14.13 2.25 -1.34
CA LEU A 4 -14.85 3.48 -1.66
C LEU A 4 -14.75 3.83 -3.16
N GLU A 5 -14.05 3.00 -3.93
CA GLU A 5 -13.81 3.21 -5.36
C GLU A 5 -14.49 2.15 -6.24
N MET A 6 -14.45 0.90 -5.80
CA MET A 6 -14.92 -0.24 -6.59
C MET A 6 -16.05 -1.00 -5.87
N ALA A 7 -16.93 -1.61 -6.66
CA ALA A 7 -17.97 -2.49 -6.14
C ALA A 7 -17.40 -3.70 -5.38
N GLU A 8 -18.14 -4.19 -4.38
CA GLU A 8 -17.76 -5.35 -3.55
C GLU A 8 -17.42 -6.56 -4.43
N GLU A 9 -18.23 -6.82 -5.46
CA GLU A 9 -18.08 -7.95 -6.37
C GLU A 9 -16.77 -7.86 -7.16
N LYS A 10 -16.36 -6.64 -7.57
CA LYS A 10 -15.11 -6.46 -8.33
C LYS A 10 -13.87 -6.64 -7.45
N ILE A 11 -13.96 -6.26 -6.19
CA ILE A 11 -12.90 -6.56 -5.22
C ILE A 11 -12.85 -8.07 -4.95
N ALA A 12 -14.02 -8.73 -4.80
CA ALA A 12 -14.07 -10.17 -4.61
C ALA A 12 -13.46 -10.93 -5.81
N GLU A 13 -13.80 -10.57 -7.06
CA GLU A 13 -13.21 -11.16 -8.27
C GLU A 13 -11.67 -11.05 -8.29
N ARG A 14 -11.11 -9.90 -7.88
CA ARG A 14 -9.66 -9.70 -7.79
C ARG A 14 -9.00 -10.59 -6.73
N ILE A 15 -9.64 -10.74 -5.58
CA ILE A 15 -9.16 -11.59 -4.50
C ILE A 15 -9.26 -13.06 -4.91
N ASP A 16 -10.34 -13.46 -5.57
CA ASP A 16 -10.51 -14.81 -6.10
C ASP A 16 -9.47 -15.13 -7.17
N ALA A 17 -9.17 -14.20 -8.09
CA ALA A 17 -8.11 -14.34 -9.08
C ALA A 17 -6.76 -14.66 -8.43
N ASN A 18 -6.45 -13.92 -7.37
CA ASN A 18 -5.22 -14.09 -6.60
C ASN A 18 -5.19 -15.47 -5.89
N LEU A 19 -6.21 -15.75 -5.09
CA LEU A 19 -6.24 -16.94 -4.22
C LEU A 19 -6.42 -18.25 -4.99
N LEU A 20 -7.20 -18.22 -6.06
CA LEU A 20 -7.44 -19.41 -6.91
C LEU A 20 -6.37 -19.58 -7.99
N ASN A 21 -5.44 -18.62 -8.11
CA ASN A 21 -4.39 -18.59 -9.14
C ASN A 21 -4.95 -18.72 -10.57
N VAL A 22 -5.96 -17.90 -10.87
CA VAL A 22 -6.66 -17.82 -12.15
C VAL A 22 -6.54 -16.40 -12.69
N ASN A 23 -6.43 -16.24 -14.02
CA ASN A 23 -6.48 -14.91 -14.61
C ASN A 23 -7.84 -14.26 -14.33
N ILE A 24 -7.83 -12.98 -13.99
CA ILE A 24 -9.06 -12.27 -13.66
C ILE A 24 -10.08 -12.27 -14.81
N GLN A 25 -9.62 -12.29 -16.06
CA GLN A 25 -10.47 -12.36 -17.24
C GLN A 25 -11.20 -13.70 -17.36
N ASP A 26 -10.60 -14.77 -16.84
CA ASP A 26 -11.13 -16.14 -16.95
C ASP A 26 -12.04 -16.52 -15.77
N ILE A 27 -12.08 -15.70 -14.71
CA ILE A 27 -12.83 -16.03 -13.48
C ILE A 27 -14.32 -16.19 -13.75
N THR A 28 -14.91 -15.30 -14.54
CA THR A 28 -16.34 -15.32 -14.86
C THR A 28 -16.71 -16.45 -15.82
N ASP A 29 -15.73 -16.95 -16.58
CA ASP A 29 -15.91 -18.04 -17.56
C ASP A 29 -15.66 -19.43 -16.97
N LEU A 30 -15.21 -19.50 -15.71
CA LEU A 30 -15.02 -20.78 -15.02
C LEU A 30 -16.33 -21.52 -14.86
N PRO A 31 -16.41 -22.80 -15.26
CA PRO A 31 -17.58 -23.63 -14.96
C PRO A 31 -17.83 -23.65 -13.44
N LYS A 32 -19.09 -23.40 -13.04
CA LYS A 32 -19.47 -23.32 -11.63
C LYS A 32 -18.95 -24.48 -10.77
N PRO A 33 -19.03 -25.77 -11.20
CA PRO A 33 -18.50 -26.87 -10.40
C PRO A 33 -17.01 -26.80 -10.17
N MET A 34 -16.24 -26.24 -11.15
CA MET A 34 -14.80 -26.06 -11.01
C MET A 34 -14.48 -24.92 -10.05
N PHE A 35 -15.21 -23.80 -10.12
CA PHE A 35 -15.09 -22.69 -9.19
C PHE A 35 -15.40 -23.15 -7.77
N ASP A 36 -16.55 -23.80 -7.54
CA ASP A 36 -16.97 -24.29 -6.22
C ASP A 36 -15.95 -25.27 -5.63
N SER A 37 -15.37 -26.17 -6.45
CA SER A 37 -14.32 -27.10 -6.02
C SER A 37 -13.05 -26.34 -5.56
N ARG A 38 -12.61 -25.34 -6.33
CA ARG A 38 -11.42 -24.56 -5.98
C ARG A 38 -11.63 -23.76 -4.70
N VAL A 39 -12.80 -23.09 -4.54
CA VAL A 39 -13.15 -22.36 -3.33
C VAL A 39 -13.22 -23.29 -2.12
N THR A 40 -13.82 -24.47 -2.25
CA THR A 40 -13.88 -25.48 -1.18
C THR A 40 -12.47 -25.92 -0.76
N ASN A 41 -11.59 -26.20 -1.73
CA ASN A 41 -10.20 -26.58 -1.46
C ASN A 41 -9.42 -25.44 -0.78
N LEU A 42 -9.68 -24.19 -1.17
CA LEU A 42 -9.07 -23.02 -0.54
C LEU A 42 -9.56 -22.87 0.91
N ALA A 43 -10.88 -22.98 1.15
CA ALA A 43 -11.48 -22.87 2.47
C ALA A 43 -10.94 -23.93 3.45
N GLN A 44 -10.57 -25.13 2.96
CA GLN A 44 -9.92 -26.16 3.78
C GLN A 44 -8.48 -25.83 4.17
N LYS A 45 -7.81 -24.98 3.39
CA LYS A 45 -6.39 -24.61 3.59
C LYS A 45 -6.22 -23.28 4.33
N THR A 46 -7.25 -22.46 4.40
CA THR A 46 -7.24 -21.13 5.02
C THR A 46 -8.11 -21.12 6.26
N GLN A 47 -7.62 -20.45 7.32
CA GLN A 47 -8.39 -20.24 8.55
C GLN A 47 -8.99 -18.83 8.63
N GLY A 48 -8.60 -17.96 7.72
CA GLY A 48 -9.04 -16.57 7.66
C GLY A 48 -10.46 -16.41 7.14
N SER A 49 -11.10 -15.33 7.55
CA SER A 49 -12.39 -14.87 7.01
C SER A 49 -12.24 -13.46 6.48
N LEU A 50 -12.87 -13.17 5.36
CA LEU A 50 -12.85 -11.87 4.72
C LEU A 50 -14.25 -11.32 4.61
N ILE A 51 -14.44 -10.07 4.99
CA ILE A 51 -15.65 -9.30 4.72
C ILE A 51 -15.27 -8.11 3.85
N ILE A 52 -15.96 -7.94 2.75
CA ILE A 52 -15.81 -6.78 1.86
C ILE A 52 -17.04 -5.90 2.08
N LYS A 53 -16.82 -4.58 2.21
CA LYS A 53 -17.88 -3.60 2.36
C LYS A 53 -17.64 -2.40 1.47
N GLU A 54 -18.60 -2.12 0.61
CA GLU A 54 -18.61 -0.94 -0.25
C GLU A 54 -19.28 0.24 0.44
N TYR A 55 -18.70 1.42 0.24
CA TYR A 55 -19.31 2.71 0.50
C TYR A 55 -19.17 3.61 -0.73
N PRO A 56 -20.16 4.43 -1.05
CA PRO A 56 -20.00 5.42 -2.11
C PRO A 56 -18.82 6.35 -1.83
N THR A 57 -18.12 6.77 -2.88
CA THR A 57 -17.01 7.71 -2.78
C THR A 57 -17.39 8.96 -2.01
N ALA A 58 -16.52 9.42 -1.12
CA ALA A 58 -16.69 10.59 -0.25
C ALA A 58 -17.93 10.55 0.68
N SER A 59 -18.51 9.38 0.94
CA SER A 59 -19.69 9.25 1.80
C SER A 59 -19.40 8.72 3.20
N ALA A 60 -18.29 7.99 3.38
CA ALA A 60 -17.99 7.31 4.64
C ALA A 60 -16.76 7.89 5.34
N HIS A 61 -16.87 8.07 6.64
CA HIS A 61 -15.82 8.53 7.55
C HIS A 61 -15.61 7.52 8.70
N SER A 62 -14.67 7.74 9.57
CA SER A 62 -14.31 6.88 10.71
C SER A 62 -15.51 6.44 11.56
N GLY A 63 -16.52 7.29 11.72
CA GLY A 63 -17.77 6.97 12.44
C GLY A 63 -18.59 5.88 11.77
N HIS A 64 -18.68 5.87 10.44
CA HIS A 64 -19.35 4.80 9.69
C HIS A 64 -18.59 3.47 9.81
N PHE A 65 -17.26 3.52 9.78
CA PHE A 65 -16.44 2.33 9.94
C PHE A 65 -16.56 1.75 11.36
N ARG A 66 -16.63 2.61 12.39
CA ARG A 66 -16.92 2.18 13.76
C ARG A 66 -18.27 1.49 13.87
N ALA A 67 -19.32 2.06 13.27
CA ALA A 67 -20.64 1.45 13.26
C ALA A 67 -20.64 0.10 12.53
N LEU A 68 -19.91 0.00 11.41
CA LEU A 68 -19.73 -1.28 10.70
C LEU A 68 -19.09 -2.34 11.59
N LEU A 69 -18.02 -2.00 12.31
CA LEU A 69 -17.35 -2.95 13.22
C LEU A 69 -18.28 -3.44 14.32
N GLN A 70 -19.08 -2.53 14.90
CA GLN A 70 -20.09 -2.89 15.91
C GLN A 70 -21.17 -3.81 15.32
N ASP A 71 -21.66 -3.52 14.13
CA ASP A 71 -22.65 -4.33 13.43
C ASP A 71 -22.11 -5.75 13.10
N LEU A 72 -20.88 -5.85 12.66
CA LEU A 72 -20.23 -7.14 12.39
C LEU A 72 -20.07 -7.97 13.67
N PHE A 73 -19.67 -7.33 14.75
CA PHE A 73 -19.59 -7.99 16.05
C PHE A 73 -20.95 -8.49 16.53
N LEU A 74 -21.97 -7.63 16.54
CA LEU A 74 -23.28 -7.94 17.08
C LEU A 74 -24.08 -8.93 16.22
N LYS A 75 -24.02 -8.78 14.88
CA LYS A 75 -24.87 -9.57 13.96
C LYS A 75 -24.20 -10.82 13.43
N LYS A 76 -22.88 -10.84 13.37
CA LYS A 76 -22.12 -11.95 12.77
C LYS A 76 -21.10 -12.58 13.72
N SER A 77 -20.99 -12.07 14.96
CA SER A 77 -19.94 -12.47 15.91
C SER A 77 -18.54 -12.40 15.27
N PHE A 78 -18.34 -11.41 14.37
CA PHE A 78 -17.11 -11.23 13.64
C PHE A 78 -16.33 -10.04 14.20
N THR A 79 -15.09 -10.30 14.60
CA THR A 79 -14.11 -9.27 14.99
C THR A 79 -12.94 -9.37 14.03
N PRO A 80 -12.63 -8.34 13.25
CA PRO A 80 -11.46 -8.38 12.36
C PRO A 80 -10.14 -8.27 13.16
N ASP A 81 -9.07 -8.78 12.58
CA ASP A 81 -7.69 -8.58 13.06
C ASP A 81 -7.00 -7.40 12.36
N ILE A 82 -7.51 -7.01 11.19
CA ILE A 82 -6.96 -5.94 10.36
C ILE A 82 -8.05 -5.32 9.50
N ILE A 83 -7.93 -4.03 9.22
CA ILE A 83 -8.83 -3.28 8.35
C ILE A 83 -8.04 -2.72 7.17
N PHE A 84 -8.50 -2.99 5.95
CA PHE A 84 -8.01 -2.36 4.72
C PHE A 84 -9.04 -1.33 4.24
N ILE A 85 -8.57 -0.13 3.89
CA ILE A 85 -9.42 0.95 3.36
C ILE A 85 -8.86 1.40 2.02
N ASP A 86 -9.64 1.23 0.97
CA ASP A 86 -9.26 1.55 -0.41
C ASP A 86 -10.13 2.72 -0.91
N TYR A 87 -9.60 3.95 -0.87
CA TYR A 87 -8.37 4.45 -0.27
C TYR A 87 -8.63 5.76 0.50
N LEU A 88 -7.67 6.21 1.28
CA LEU A 88 -7.82 7.27 2.26
C LEU A 88 -8.34 8.60 1.69
N ASN A 89 -7.81 9.04 0.53
CA ASN A 89 -8.13 10.37 -0.01
C ASN A 89 -9.59 10.53 -0.44
N ILE A 90 -10.30 9.42 -0.67
CA ILE A 90 -11.72 9.42 -1.05
C ILE A 90 -12.66 9.09 0.12
N CYS A 91 -12.14 9.00 1.35
CA CYS A 91 -12.97 8.99 2.54
C CYS A 91 -13.55 10.37 2.82
N ALA A 92 -14.62 10.43 3.59
CA ALA A 92 -15.12 11.66 4.19
C ALA A 92 -14.41 11.94 5.53
N SER A 93 -14.39 13.20 5.95
CA SER A 93 -14.01 13.58 7.32
C SER A 93 -15.26 13.80 8.17
N SER A 94 -15.23 13.37 9.41
CA SER A 94 -16.28 13.66 10.39
C SER A 94 -16.19 15.08 10.94
N ARG A 95 -15.01 15.72 10.83
CA ARG A 95 -14.73 17.08 11.34
C ARG A 95 -15.18 18.18 10.39
N TYR A 96 -15.20 17.90 9.08
CA TYR A 96 -15.51 18.88 8.04
C TYR A 96 -16.71 18.46 7.21
N LYS A 97 -17.65 19.40 7.04
CA LYS A 97 -18.80 19.17 6.15
C LYS A 97 -18.36 19.22 4.69
N ALA A 98 -19.03 18.43 3.85
CA ALA A 98 -18.85 18.52 2.41
C ALA A 98 -19.12 19.96 1.93
N GLY A 99 -18.21 20.51 1.10
CA GLY A 99 -18.28 21.88 0.60
C GLY A 99 -17.78 22.96 1.58
N SER A 100 -17.23 22.59 2.75
CA SER A 100 -16.55 23.56 3.62
C SER A 100 -15.30 24.11 2.94
N ASN A 101 -15.00 25.39 3.21
CA ASN A 101 -13.85 26.08 2.60
C ASN A 101 -12.51 25.67 3.27
N VAL A 102 -12.25 24.35 3.31
CA VAL A 102 -11.05 23.75 3.88
C VAL A 102 -10.15 23.34 2.74
N ASN A 103 -8.85 23.64 2.83
CA ASN A 103 -7.90 23.19 1.83
C ASN A 103 -7.74 21.65 1.88
N SER A 104 -7.40 21.05 0.73
CA SER A 104 -7.25 19.59 0.60
C SER A 104 -6.25 19.03 1.59
N TYR A 105 -5.16 19.73 1.86
CA TYR A 105 -4.16 19.36 2.87
C TYR A 105 -4.78 19.09 4.25
N SER A 106 -5.52 20.07 4.78
CA SER A 106 -6.15 19.97 6.11
C SER A 106 -7.23 18.90 6.14
N TYR A 107 -7.94 18.73 5.02
CA TYR A 107 -8.98 17.71 4.87
C TYR A 107 -8.40 16.30 4.93
N ILE A 108 -7.38 16.00 4.13
CA ILE A 108 -6.71 14.69 4.08
C ILE A 108 -6.01 14.38 5.41
N LYS A 109 -5.36 15.39 6.01
CA LYS A 109 -4.79 15.25 7.37
C LYS A 109 -5.84 14.85 8.40
N ALA A 110 -7.01 15.48 8.38
CA ALA A 110 -8.09 15.15 9.30
C ALA A 110 -8.58 13.71 9.13
N ILE A 111 -8.76 13.24 7.89
CA ILE A 111 -9.11 11.85 7.60
C ILE A 111 -8.07 10.90 8.18
N ALA A 112 -6.77 11.15 7.93
CA ALA A 112 -5.69 10.31 8.45
C ALA A 112 -5.69 10.26 9.99
N GLU A 113 -5.88 11.40 10.66
CA GLU A 113 -5.98 11.47 12.11
C GLU A 113 -7.22 10.74 12.67
N GLU A 114 -8.34 10.83 11.97
CA GLU A 114 -9.58 10.12 12.35
C GLU A 114 -9.43 8.60 12.20
N LEU A 115 -8.80 8.13 11.13
CA LEU A 115 -8.51 6.71 10.92
C LEU A 115 -7.50 6.20 11.96
N ARG A 116 -6.46 7.00 12.27
CA ARG A 116 -5.55 6.66 13.36
C ARG A 116 -6.27 6.59 14.71
N GLY A 117 -7.17 7.53 14.98
CA GLY A 117 -8.01 7.51 16.19
C GLY A 117 -8.83 6.22 16.27
N LEU A 118 -9.46 5.80 15.17
CA LEU A 118 -10.21 4.56 15.09
C LEU A 118 -9.31 3.33 15.33
N ALA A 119 -8.12 3.29 14.74
CA ALA A 119 -7.17 2.20 14.93
C ALA A 119 -6.77 2.03 16.41
N VAL A 120 -6.48 3.15 17.09
CA VAL A 120 -6.13 3.15 18.53
C VAL A 120 -7.33 2.74 19.39
N GLU A 121 -8.52 3.29 19.12
CA GLU A 121 -9.74 2.99 19.86
C GLU A 121 -10.14 1.51 19.78
N THR A 122 -10.02 0.92 18.59
CA THR A 122 -10.41 -0.47 18.34
C THR A 122 -9.27 -1.46 18.57
N ASN A 123 -8.05 -0.97 18.76
CA ASN A 123 -6.82 -1.75 18.82
C ASN A 123 -6.61 -2.63 17.57
N LEU A 124 -6.95 -2.09 16.40
CA LEU A 124 -6.84 -2.78 15.12
C LEU A 124 -5.89 -2.01 14.19
N PRO A 125 -4.96 -2.68 13.50
CA PRO A 125 -4.18 -2.05 12.44
C PRO A 125 -5.09 -1.67 11.27
N ILE A 126 -4.88 -0.45 10.76
CA ILE A 126 -5.55 0.05 9.55
C ILE A 126 -4.50 0.25 8.46
N VAL A 127 -4.70 -0.38 7.32
CA VAL A 127 -3.88 -0.24 6.11
C VAL A 127 -4.70 0.51 5.08
N SER A 128 -4.11 1.56 4.50
CA SER A 128 -4.74 2.32 3.44
C SER A 128 -3.71 2.74 2.40
N ALA A 129 -4.18 3.26 1.28
CA ALA A 129 -3.34 3.81 0.22
C ALA A 129 -3.57 5.32 0.09
N THR A 130 -2.61 5.99 -0.52
CA THR A 130 -2.72 7.36 -0.99
C THR A 130 -2.02 7.50 -2.34
N GLN A 131 -2.42 8.46 -3.13
CA GLN A 131 -1.77 8.74 -4.40
C GLN A 131 -0.54 9.63 -4.20
N THR A 132 0.42 9.56 -5.10
CA THR A 132 1.53 10.51 -5.17
C THR A 132 1.10 11.82 -5.82
N THR A 133 1.86 12.89 -5.60
CA THR A 133 1.69 14.15 -6.31
C THR A 133 2.07 13.98 -7.80
N ARG A 134 1.69 14.96 -8.63
CA ARG A 134 2.08 14.96 -10.06
C ARG A 134 3.60 14.98 -10.26
N SER A 135 4.36 15.60 -9.35
CA SER A 135 5.82 15.59 -9.38
C SER A 135 6.43 14.23 -9.07
N GLY A 136 5.80 13.45 -8.18
CA GLY A 136 6.20 12.08 -7.90
C GLY A 136 5.76 11.07 -8.97
N PHE A 137 4.80 11.45 -9.81
CA PHE A 137 4.35 10.59 -10.91
C PHE A 137 5.39 10.62 -12.05
N GLY A 138 6.03 9.50 -12.29
CA GLY A 138 7.13 9.37 -13.27
C GLY A 138 8.52 9.58 -12.69
N SER A 139 8.65 9.82 -11.38
CA SER A 139 9.94 9.79 -10.69
C SER A 139 10.37 8.35 -10.43
N SER A 140 11.61 8.03 -10.77
CA SER A 140 12.24 6.75 -10.41
C SER A 140 12.53 6.66 -8.90
N ASP A 141 12.49 7.79 -8.20
CA ASP A 141 12.70 7.87 -6.75
C ASP A 141 11.62 8.73 -6.09
N VAL A 142 10.70 8.08 -5.37
CA VAL A 142 9.61 8.71 -4.62
C VAL A 142 10.04 8.94 -3.18
N ASP A 143 9.78 10.15 -2.66
CA ASP A 143 10.06 10.50 -1.26
C ASP A 143 8.78 10.87 -0.50
N LEU A 144 8.88 11.08 0.82
CA LEU A 144 7.77 11.51 1.69
C LEU A 144 7.11 12.80 1.21
N THR A 145 7.86 13.68 0.56
CA THR A 145 7.37 14.94 -0.01
C THR A 145 6.49 14.75 -1.24
N ASP A 146 6.58 13.59 -1.89
CA ASP A 146 5.81 13.24 -3.08
C ASP A 146 4.43 12.63 -2.75
N THR A 147 4.11 12.47 -1.47
CA THR A 147 2.77 12.02 -1.07
C THR A 147 1.77 13.15 -1.32
N SER A 148 0.65 12.81 -1.99
CA SER A 148 -0.33 13.79 -2.45
C SER A 148 -0.81 14.68 -1.31
N GLU A 149 -0.68 15.98 -1.53
CA GLU A 149 -1.34 17.08 -0.82
C GLU A 149 -1.04 17.26 0.68
N SER A 150 -0.15 16.46 1.33
CA SER A 150 -0.06 16.60 2.79
C SER A 150 1.20 16.07 3.46
N PHE A 151 2.04 16.95 3.98
CA PHE A 151 3.02 16.57 5.03
C PHE A 151 2.35 15.99 6.29
N GLY A 152 1.05 16.21 6.48
CA GLY A 152 0.29 15.70 7.62
C GLY A 152 0.07 14.19 7.56
N LEU A 153 -0.03 13.62 6.37
CA LEU A 153 -0.21 12.17 6.20
C LEU A 153 1.03 11.39 6.62
N PRO A 154 2.26 11.71 6.13
CA PRO A 154 3.48 11.11 6.65
C PRO A 154 3.67 11.27 8.15
N ALA A 155 3.27 12.40 8.72
CA ALA A 155 3.36 12.62 10.17
C ALA A 155 2.44 11.65 10.97
N THR A 156 1.28 11.33 10.42
CA THR A 156 0.26 10.49 11.08
C THR A 156 0.55 9.00 10.96
N ALA A 157 1.01 8.53 9.81
CA ALA A 157 1.29 7.11 9.57
C ALA A 157 2.44 6.58 10.43
N ASP A 158 2.36 5.33 10.84
CA ASP A 158 3.40 4.63 11.58
C ASP A 158 4.41 3.95 10.65
N LEU A 159 3.92 3.46 9.51
CA LEU A 159 4.69 2.79 8.47
C LEU A 159 4.20 3.28 7.11
N MET A 160 5.12 3.57 6.18
CA MET A 160 4.79 3.96 4.82
C MET A 160 5.72 3.30 3.82
N PHE A 161 5.14 2.81 2.74
CA PHE A 161 5.85 2.30 1.58
C PHE A 161 5.39 3.05 0.32
N ALA A 162 6.33 3.31 -0.58
CA ALA A 162 6.03 3.69 -1.95
C ALA A 162 6.12 2.45 -2.85
N LEU A 163 5.18 2.35 -3.78
CA LEU A 163 5.19 1.37 -4.86
C LEU A 163 5.62 2.13 -6.13
N ILE A 164 6.78 1.78 -6.67
CA ILE A 164 7.39 2.50 -7.79
C ILE A 164 7.42 1.55 -8.99
N SER A 165 6.85 2.01 -10.11
CA SER A 165 6.87 1.31 -11.39
C SER A 165 7.58 2.19 -12.41
N THR A 166 8.60 1.65 -13.08
CA THR A 166 9.28 2.25 -14.24
C THR A 166 9.05 1.37 -15.45
N GLU A 167 9.27 1.89 -16.67
CA GLU A 167 9.15 1.10 -17.90
C GLU A 167 10.03 -0.15 -17.87
N GLU A 168 11.24 -0.04 -17.27
CA GLU A 168 12.18 -1.16 -17.11
C GLU A 168 11.60 -2.24 -16.18
N LEU A 169 11.09 -1.84 -15.01
CA LEU A 169 10.47 -2.77 -14.06
C LEU A 169 9.20 -3.39 -14.63
N GLU A 170 8.41 -2.62 -15.38
CA GLU A 170 7.22 -3.14 -16.06
C GLU A 170 7.56 -4.20 -17.10
N GLY A 171 8.62 -3.99 -17.86
CA GLY A 171 9.13 -4.97 -18.82
C GLY A 171 9.57 -6.29 -18.18
N LEU A 172 10.01 -6.24 -16.91
CA LEU A 172 10.39 -7.39 -16.11
C LEU A 172 9.24 -7.97 -15.27
N ASN A 173 8.04 -7.44 -15.37
CA ASN A 173 6.92 -7.74 -14.46
C ASN A 173 7.30 -7.59 -12.98
N GLN A 174 7.92 -6.50 -12.66
CA GLN A 174 8.41 -6.17 -11.32
C GLN A 174 7.86 -4.82 -10.85
N ILE A 175 7.89 -4.61 -9.54
CA ILE A 175 7.62 -3.33 -8.89
C ILE A 175 8.61 -3.14 -7.74
N MET A 176 9.15 -1.94 -7.61
CA MET A 176 10.02 -1.61 -6.48
C MET A 176 9.17 -1.11 -5.31
N VAL A 177 9.44 -1.65 -4.14
CA VAL A 177 8.88 -1.20 -2.86
C VAL A 177 9.95 -0.42 -2.13
N LYS A 178 9.68 0.85 -1.81
CA LYS A 178 10.57 1.71 -1.02
C LYS A 178 9.94 2.01 0.33
N GLN A 179 10.65 1.72 1.42
CA GLN A 179 10.25 2.12 2.75
C GLN A 179 10.50 3.62 2.93
N LEU A 180 9.42 4.40 3.04
CA LEU A 180 9.49 5.84 3.24
C LEU A 180 9.53 6.21 4.72
N LYS A 181 8.85 5.45 5.56
CA LYS A 181 8.78 5.69 7.00
C LYS A 181 8.62 4.38 7.76
N ASN A 182 9.31 4.29 8.88
CA ASN A 182 9.12 3.26 9.88
C ASN A 182 9.31 3.88 11.27
N ARG A 183 8.26 3.90 12.09
CA ARG A 183 8.30 4.50 13.42
C ARG A 183 8.91 3.55 14.47
N TYR A 184 8.87 2.25 14.22
CA TYR A 184 9.18 1.23 15.22
C TYR A 184 10.52 0.55 15.01
N ASN A 185 11.08 0.63 13.81
CA ASN A 185 12.34 0.01 13.45
C ASN A 185 13.27 0.96 12.70
N ASP A 186 14.51 0.54 12.48
CA ASP A 186 15.48 1.25 11.67
C ASP A 186 14.97 1.34 10.21
N PRO A 187 14.69 2.55 9.69
CA PRO A 187 14.19 2.74 8.34
C PRO A 187 15.24 2.46 7.26
N THR A 188 16.51 2.25 7.63
CA THR A 188 17.59 1.92 6.68
C THR A 188 17.60 0.44 6.32
N ILE A 189 17.05 -0.42 7.17
CA ILE A 189 16.96 -1.86 6.93
C ILE A 189 15.85 -2.12 5.92
N ASN A 190 16.16 -2.86 4.84
CA ASN A 190 15.23 -3.14 3.74
C ASN A 190 14.60 -1.87 3.16
N LYS A 191 15.40 -0.83 2.99
CA LYS A 191 14.93 0.47 2.49
C LYS A 191 14.27 0.36 1.13
N ARG A 192 14.80 -0.49 0.25
CA ARG A 192 14.26 -0.79 -1.09
C ARG A 192 14.37 -2.27 -1.37
N PHE A 193 13.36 -2.81 -2.02
CA PHE A 193 13.38 -4.19 -2.53
C PHE A 193 12.39 -4.30 -3.70
N VAL A 194 12.61 -5.32 -4.52
CA VAL A 194 11.76 -5.59 -5.69
C VAL A 194 10.90 -6.81 -5.43
N VAL A 195 9.66 -6.73 -5.87
CA VAL A 195 8.73 -7.86 -5.90
C VAL A 195 8.24 -8.07 -7.33
N GLY A 196 8.01 -9.31 -7.69
CA GLY A 196 7.37 -9.66 -8.95
C GLY A 196 5.88 -9.39 -8.90
N ILE A 197 5.29 -9.02 -10.02
CA ILE A 197 3.86 -8.76 -10.14
C ILE A 197 3.25 -9.55 -11.31
N ASP A 198 2.30 -10.42 -11.02
CA ASP A 198 1.43 -11.03 -12.02
C ASP A 198 0.11 -10.24 -12.05
N ARG A 199 0.02 -9.29 -12.99
CA ARG A 199 -1.16 -8.41 -13.11
C ARG A 199 -2.40 -9.17 -13.54
N SER A 200 -2.23 -10.26 -14.27
CA SER A 200 -3.37 -11.08 -14.73
C SER A 200 -4.06 -11.79 -13.58
N LYS A 201 -3.30 -12.15 -12.55
CA LYS A 201 -3.80 -12.85 -11.35
C LYS A 201 -3.83 -11.98 -10.09
N MET A 202 -3.62 -10.67 -10.24
CA MET A 202 -3.58 -9.73 -9.09
C MET A 202 -2.61 -10.18 -7.99
N ARG A 203 -1.43 -10.73 -8.35
CA ARG A 203 -0.55 -11.41 -7.43
C ARG A 203 0.83 -10.77 -7.37
N LEU A 204 1.34 -10.62 -6.16
CA LEU A 204 2.74 -10.33 -5.89
C LEU A 204 3.47 -11.63 -5.53
N TYR A 205 4.75 -11.73 -5.90
CA TYR A 205 5.60 -12.88 -5.58
C TYR A 205 7.04 -12.44 -5.36
N ASP A 206 7.80 -13.25 -4.65
CA ASP A 206 9.21 -12.96 -4.37
C ASP A 206 10.06 -13.10 -5.65
N CYS A 207 10.94 -12.13 -5.87
CA CYS A 207 11.94 -12.18 -6.93
C CYS A 207 13.22 -12.86 -6.43
N GLU A 208 14.00 -13.38 -7.38
CA GLU A 208 15.32 -13.94 -7.10
C GLU A 208 16.26 -12.88 -6.52
N GLN A 209 17.28 -13.33 -5.76
CA GLN A 209 18.25 -12.45 -5.09
C GLN A 209 19.03 -11.58 -6.10
N SER A 210 19.24 -12.03 -7.33
CA SER A 210 19.87 -11.27 -8.40
C SER A 210 19.12 -9.98 -8.72
N ALA A 211 17.79 -10.01 -8.74
CA ALA A 211 16.97 -8.82 -8.98
C ALA A 211 17.08 -7.78 -7.85
N GLN A 212 17.50 -8.18 -6.66
CA GLN A 212 17.70 -7.29 -5.52
C GLN A 212 19.07 -6.59 -5.57
N ASN A 213 20.08 -7.23 -6.14
CA ASN A 213 21.46 -6.71 -6.17
C ASN A 213 21.61 -5.50 -7.10
N ASP A 214 20.90 -5.48 -8.23
CA ASP A 214 20.94 -4.37 -9.19
C ASP A 214 20.35 -3.06 -8.63
N ILE A 215 19.58 -3.14 -7.55
CA ILE A 215 18.92 -1.98 -6.90
C ILE A 215 19.80 -1.37 -5.80
N LEU A 216 20.66 -2.18 -5.18
CA LEU A 216 21.59 -1.71 -4.16
C LEU A 216 22.73 -0.86 -4.75
N ASP A 217 22.95 -0.95 -6.06
CA ASP A 217 24.11 -0.34 -6.74
C ASP A 217 23.85 1.07 -7.30
N ASN A 218 22.66 1.65 -7.10
CA ASN A 218 22.32 2.97 -7.64
C ASN A 218 22.74 4.12 -6.72
N GLY A 219 24.00 4.51 -6.83
CA GLY A 219 24.42 5.91 -6.67
C GLY A 219 24.99 6.35 -5.33
N GLN A 220 24.99 5.55 -4.26
CA GLN A 220 25.66 5.94 -3.01
C GLN A 220 27.11 5.43 -2.90
N GLU A 221 27.46 4.34 -3.56
CA GLU A 221 28.86 3.87 -3.57
C GLU A 221 29.74 4.65 -4.55
N GLU A 222 29.21 5.21 -5.64
CA GLU A 222 30.00 6.04 -6.55
C GLU A 222 30.40 7.40 -5.93
N GLU A 223 29.55 8.02 -5.13
CA GLU A 223 29.92 9.24 -4.39
C GLU A 223 30.97 8.96 -3.31
N TYR A 224 30.85 7.88 -2.55
CA TYR A 224 31.79 7.50 -1.52
C TYR A 224 33.17 7.14 -2.12
N ASN A 225 33.18 6.40 -3.24
CA ASN A 225 34.41 6.06 -3.96
C ASN A 225 35.03 7.27 -4.71
N ALA A 226 34.21 8.23 -5.17
CA ALA A 226 34.69 9.46 -5.80
C ALA A 226 35.37 10.37 -4.80
N ASP A 227 34.87 10.48 -3.59
CA ASP A 227 35.47 11.28 -2.52
C ASP A 227 36.72 10.62 -1.92
N GLU A 228 36.75 9.30 -1.75
CA GLU A 228 37.98 8.57 -1.38
C GLU A 228 39.06 8.68 -2.43
N LYS A 229 38.74 8.62 -3.73
CA LYS A 229 39.69 8.82 -4.81
C LYS A 229 40.21 10.28 -4.88
N LYS A 230 39.35 11.26 -4.57
CA LYS A 230 39.78 12.67 -4.47
C LYS A 230 40.69 12.90 -3.25
N LEU A 231 40.36 12.30 -2.11
CA LEU A 231 41.19 12.35 -0.90
C LEU A 231 42.56 11.68 -1.14
N LYS A 232 42.60 10.48 -1.72
CA LYS A 232 43.87 9.80 -2.04
C LYS A 232 44.77 10.65 -3.00
N LYS A 233 44.15 11.26 -4.03
CA LYS A 233 44.91 12.16 -4.94
C LYS A 233 45.44 13.42 -4.26
N SER A 234 44.74 13.95 -3.24
CA SER A 234 45.20 15.14 -2.50
C SER A 234 46.37 14.85 -1.56
N PHE A 235 46.53 13.59 -1.12
CA PHE A 235 47.62 13.17 -0.22
C PHE A 235 48.86 12.65 -0.95
N GLU A 236 48.77 12.29 -2.25
CA GLU A 236 49.96 11.85 -3.04
C GLU A 236 50.98 12.97 -3.32
N GLY A 237 50.65 14.23 -3.02
CA GLY A 237 51.55 15.39 -3.19
C GLY A 237 52.42 15.75 -1.98
N PHE A 238 52.23 15.11 -0.81
CA PHE A 238 53.04 15.35 0.38
C PHE A 238 54.09 14.26 0.52
N LYS A 239 55.30 14.55 -0.01
CA LYS A 239 56.52 13.82 0.36
C LYS A 239 57.21 14.58 1.50
N TYR A 240 57.47 13.87 2.58
CA TYR A 240 58.39 14.28 3.65
C TYR A 240 59.84 14.25 3.13
#